data_5c5e4fa03e5d21c65aa73fe54aab1142
#
_entry.id   5c5e4fa03e5d21c65aa73fe54aab1142
#
_cell.length_a   1.000
_cell.length_b   1.000
_cell.length_c   1.000
_cell.angle_alpha   90.00
_cell.angle_beta   90.00
_cell.angle_gamma   90.00
#
_symmetry.space_group_name_H-M   'P 1'
#
loop_
_entity.id
_entity.type
_entity.pdbx_description
1 polymer ?
#
loop_
_entity_poly.entity_id
_entity_poly.type
_entity_poly.pdbx_seq_one_letter_code
_entity_poly.pdbx_strand_id
1 'polypeptide(L)'
;MNKGDESLGTGLLYLIATPIGNLADISHRAKETLAACDLIACEDTRVTAKLLAHIGAKVPTTSYREENERRKAPELADRIERGEKIGLVSDAGFPAISDPGFRLVRECRRRKLPVVPVPGPNAAITALAVSGLPTDKFLYLGFLPNKSAGRCKVLEQWKDFPGSLIIYESKYRVEKALADMENVLGPDRNLCIAREITKIHETFNIGKISDLKTSFAEKSGKGEFVLVVGPEGYVL
;
A
#
# COMPACT_ATOMS: atom_id res chain seq x y z
N MET A 1 24.81 44.83 -12.20
CA MET A 1 24.87 44.31 -10.84
C MET A 1 23.49 43.84 -10.44
N ASN A 2 23.14 42.59 -10.75
CA ASN A 2 21.89 41.96 -10.31
C ASN A 2 22.19 41.25 -8.97
N LYS A 3 21.56 41.78 -7.93
CA LYS A 3 21.60 41.14 -6.59
C LYS A 3 20.71 39.90 -6.60
N GLY A 4 21.28 38.78 -6.23
CA GLY A 4 20.76 37.81 -5.29
C GLY A 4 19.41 37.19 -5.64
N ASP A 5 19.43 36.18 -6.48
CA ASP A 5 18.50 35.07 -6.37
C ASP A 5 19.02 34.19 -5.23
N GLU A 6 18.72 34.56 -3.99
CA GLU A 6 18.80 33.66 -2.85
C GLU A 6 17.76 32.58 -3.14
N SER A 7 18.19 31.45 -3.67
CA SER A 7 17.41 30.23 -3.73
C SER A 7 17.07 29.85 -2.30
N LEU A 8 15.97 30.39 -1.80
CA LEU A 8 15.25 29.79 -0.66
C LEU A 8 15.12 28.32 -1.06
N GLY A 9 15.81 27.43 -0.32
CA GLY A 9 15.83 26.02 -0.61
C GLY A 9 14.39 25.55 -0.77
N THR A 10 14.03 25.17 -1.99
CA THR A 10 12.64 24.76 -2.31
C THR A 10 12.34 23.54 -1.44
N GLY A 11 11.39 23.67 -0.52
CA GLY A 11 10.87 22.56 0.24
C GLY A 11 10.27 21.51 -0.71
N LEU A 12 10.11 20.32 -0.23
CA LEU A 12 9.60 19.22 -1.05
C LEU A 12 8.84 18.18 -0.21
N LEU A 13 8.02 17.40 -0.90
CA LEU A 13 7.34 16.25 -0.32
C LEU A 13 8.08 14.97 -0.71
N TYR A 14 8.51 14.19 0.27
CA TYR A 14 8.94 12.81 0.06
C TYR A 14 7.80 11.83 0.32
N LEU A 15 7.51 10.93 -0.63
CA LEU A 15 6.68 9.75 -0.41
C LEU A 15 7.61 8.58 -0.10
N ILE A 16 7.60 8.11 1.13
CA ILE A 16 8.59 7.15 1.61
C ILE A 16 7.90 5.83 1.94
N ALA A 17 8.27 4.77 1.21
CA ALA A 17 7.80 3.43 1.52
C ALA A 17 8.42 2.92 2.82
N THR A 18 7.58 2.32 3.68
CA THR A 18 7.96 1.73 4.97
C THR A 18 7.85 0.21 4.94
N PRO A 19 8.48 -0.50 5.90
CA PRO A 19 8.37 -1.95 5.99
C PRO A 19 6.92 -2.43 6.13
N ILE A 20 6.62 -3.59 5.53
CA ILE A 20 5.28 -4.21 5.56
C ILE A 20 5.16 -5.34 6.60
N GLY A 21 6.17 -5.50 7.45
CA GLY A 21 6.18 -6.51 8.52
C GLY A 21 7.57 -6.81 9.05
N ASN A 22 8.61 -6.61 8.26
CA ASN A 22 10.00 -6.82 8.63
C ASN A 22 10.78 -5.49 8.57
N LEU A 23 11.23 -4.99 9.70
CA LEU A 23 11.98 -3.73 9.76
C LEU A 23 13.29 -3.75 8.96
N ALA A 24 13.84 -4.93 8.66
CA ALA A 24 15.03 -5.07 7.81
C ALA A 24 14.79 -4.68 6.35
N ASP A 25 13.53 -4.65 5.90
CA ASP A 25 13.16 -4.29 4.53
C ASP A 25 13.22 -2.78 4.26
N ILE A 26 13.48 -1.95 5.27
CA ILE A 26 13.65 -0.51 5.05
C ILE A 26 14.89 -0.23 4.22
N SER A 27 14.73 0.46 3.09
CA SER A 27 15.87 0.80 2.25
C SER A 27 16.82 1.80 2.93
N HIS A 28 18.10 1.74 2.56
CA HIS A 28 19.10 2.70 3.08
C HIS A 28 18.68 4.14 2.79
N ARG A 29 18.23 4.42 1.56
CA ARG A 29 17.74 5.74 1.16
C ARG A 29 16.51 6.19 1.97
N ALA A 30 15.59 5.26 2.32
CA ALA A 30 14.45 5.61 3.18
C ALA A 30 14.90 6.04 4.57
N LYS A 31 15.88 5.36 5.18
CA LYS A 31 16.46 5.74 6.48
C LYS A 31 17.06 7.14 6.44
N GLU A 32 17.91 7.41 5.46
CA GLU A 32 18.54 8.72 5.27
C GLU A 32 17.52 9.83 5.02
N THR A 33 16.54 9.56 4.14
CA THR A 33 15.50 10.53 3.80
C THR A 33 14.61 10.85 5.02
N LEU A 34 14.20 9.82 5.79
CA LEU A 34 13.43 10.03 7.02
C LEU A 34 14.19 10.90 8.01
N ALA A 35 15.49 10.63 8.21
CA ALA A 35 16.33 11.40 9.14
C ALA A 35 16.57 12.85 8.67
N ALA A 36 16.46 13.13 7.38
CA ALA A 36 16.68 14.46 6.78
C ALA A 36 15.39 15.29 6.63
N CYS A 37 14.22 14.79 7.02
CA CYS A 37 12.96 15.52 6.98
C CYS A 37 12.84 16.48 8.18
N ASP A 38 12.21 17.63 7.96
CA ASP A 38 11.85 18.58 9.01
C ASP A 38 10.59 18.14 9.77
N LEU A 39 9.71 17.39 9.07
CA LEU A 39 8.48 16.83 9.62
C LEU A 39 8.11 15.54 8.88
N ILE A 40 7.53 14.58 9.61
CA ILE A 40 6.92 13.39 9.00
C ILE A 40 5.41 13.41 9.25
N ALA A 41 4.65 13.41 8.15
CA ALA A 41 3.21 13.17 8.14
C ALA A 41 2.96 11.67 8.06
N CYS A 42 2.20 11.10 9.01
CA CYS A 42 2.01 9.66 9.15
C CYS A 42 0.60 9.31 9.64
N GLU A 43 0.16 8.11 9.35
CA GLU A 43 -1.17 7.64 9.76
C GLU A 43 -1.24 7.46 11.28
N ASP A 44 -0.39 6.61 11.86
CA ASP A 44 -0.25 6.45 13.31
C ASP A 44 1.16 6.87 13.76
N THR A 45 1.21 7.96 14.56
CA THR A 45 2.47 8.49 15.09
C THR A 45 3.20 7.50 16.00
N ARG A 46 2.49 6.55 16.62
CA ARG A 46 3.08 5.51 17.46
C ARG A 46 3.82 4.47 16.65
N VAL A 47 3.28 4.08 15.50
CA VAL A 47 3.92 3.15 14.54
C VAL A 47 5.18 3.81 13.97
N THR A 48 5.03 5.04 13.48
CA THR A 48 6.16 5.82 12.94
C THR A 48 7.25 6.07 13.99
N ALA A 49 6.89 6.34 15.24
CA ALA A 49 7.87 6.52 16.32
C ALA A 49 8.72 5.25 16.54
N LYS A 50 8.14 4.05 16.45
CA LYS A 50 8.90 2.78 16.52
C LYS A 50 9.87 2.63 15.34
N LEU A 51 9.44 3.00 14.13
CA LEU A 51 10.31 2.98 12.96
C LEU A 51 11.47 3.96 13.11
N LEU A 52 11.19 5.20 13.52
CA LEU A 52 12.22 6.23 13.76
C LEU A 52 13.22 5.79 14.82
N ALA A 53 12.74 5.22 15.93
CA ALA A 53 13.62 4.66 16.97
C ALA A 53 14.51 3.54 16.44
N HIS A 54 13.96 2.64 15.59
CA HIS A 54 14.72 1.55 14.97
C HIS A 54 15.87 2.05 14.09
N ILE A 55 15.64 3.15 13.35
CA ILE A 55 16.68 3.75 12.48
C ILE A 55 17.56 4.78 13.18
N GLY A 56 17.34 5.03 14.47
CA GLY A 56 18.10 6.01 15.26
C GLY A 56 17.82 7.47 14.90
N ALA A 57 16.68 7.78 14.26
CA ALA A 57 16.31 9.13 13.87
C ALA A 57 15.35 9.78 14.89
N LYS A 58 15.47 11.12 15.05
CA LYS A 58 14.59 11.94 15.86
C LYS A 58 14.01 13.04 15.00
N VAL A 59 12.80 12.83 14.49
CA VAL A 59 12.11 13.77 13.61
C VAL A 59 10.71 14.03 14.15
N PRO A 60 10.23 15.28 14.19
CA PRO A 60 8.83 15.58 14.55
C PRO A 60 7.85 14.84 13.66
N THR A 61 6.74 14.37 14.25
CA THR A 61 5.67 13.68 13.50
C THR A 61 4.35 14.41 13.63
N THR A 62 3.49 14.31 12.63
CA THR A 62 2.10 14.79 12.67
C THR A 62 1.16 13.75 12.09
N SER A 63 -0.02 13.61 12.71
CA SER A 63 -1.03 12.68 12.19
C SER A 63 -1.62 13.20 10.88
N TYR A 64 -1.63 12.32 9.86
CA TYR A 64 -2.23 12.54 8.56
C TYR A 64 -3.06 11.31 8.19
N ARG A 65 -4.39 11.39 8.34
CA ARG A 65 -5.36 10.30 8.20
C ARG A 65 -6.47 10.71 7.25
N GLU A 66 -7.26 9.75 6.80
CA GLU A 66 -8.40 9.99 5.92
C GLU A 66 -9.35 11.08 6.48
N GLU A 67 -9.61 11.04 7.80
CA GLU A 67 -10.54 11.98 8.47
C GLU A 67 -10.00 13.43 8.47
N ASN A 68 -8.69 13.63 8.49
CA ASN A 68 -8.10 14.96 8.61
C ASN A 68 -7.38 15.45 7.34
N GLU A 69 -7.18 14.60 6.32
CA GLU A 69 -6.36 14.92 5.16
C GLU A 69 -6.87 16.13 4.36
N ARG A 70 -8.20 16.38 4.34
CA ARG A 70 -8.76 17.56 3.65
C ARG A 70 -8.22 18.87 4.21
N ARG A 71 -8.10 18.96 5.54
CA ARG A 71 -7.58 20.13 6.23
C ARG A 71 -6.05 20.14 6.22
N LYS A 72 -5.44 18.99 6.47
CA LYS A 72 -3.99 18.87 6.62
C LYS A 72 -3.22 19.01 5.31
N ALA A 73 -3.77 18.62 4.17
CA ALA A 73 -3.06 18.69 2.90
C ALA A 73 -2.65 20.12 2.52
N PRO A 74 -3.54 21.15 2.56
CA PRO A 74 -3.11 22.52 2.31
C PRO A 74 -2.14 23.06 3.38
N GLU A 75 -2.33 22.73 4.68
CA GLU A 75 -1.42 23.16 5.76
C GLU A 75 0.03 22.64 5.53
N LEU A 76 0.16 21.37 5.13
CA LEU A 76 1.47 20.78 4.84
C LEU A 76 2.07 21.34 3.55
N ALA A 77 1.25 21.59 2.54
CA ALA A 77 1.72 22.22 1.31
C ALA A 77 2.25 23.65 1.56
N ASP A 78 1.59 24.43 2.44
CA ASP A 78 2.07 25.77 2.87
C ASP A 78 3.46 25.68 3.55
N ARG A 79 3.71 24.63 4.32
CA ARG A 79 5.02 24.40 4.97
C ARG A 79 6.09 24.06 3.93
N ILE A 80 5.74 23.23 2.92
CA ILE A 80 6.64 22.91 1.81
C ILE A 80 6.98 24.16 1.00
N GLU A 81 6.01 25.03 0.74
CA GLU A 81 6.26 26.32 0.05
C GLU A 81 7.23 27.22 0.83
N ARG A 82 7.24 27.12 2.15
CA ARG A 82 8.18 27.84 3.01
C ARG A 82 9.57 27.18 3.12
N GLY A 83 9.82 26.12 2.37
CA GLY A 83 11.13 25.48 2.29
C GLY A 83 11.28 24.21 3.12
N GLU A 84 10.23 23.72 3.81
CA GLU A 84 10.34 22.53 4.64
C GLU A 84 10.34 21.23 3.80
N LYS A 85 11.16 20.26 4.23
CA LYS A 85 11.19 18.90 3.70
C LYS A 85 10.24 18.03 4.51
N ILE A 86 9.12 17.64 3.89
CA ILE A 86 8.10 16.83 4.58
C ILE A 86 8.13 15.41 4.04
N GLY A 87 8.28 14.43 4.94
CA GLY A 87 8.08 13.01 4.61
C GLY A 87 6.62 12.61 4.81
N LEU A 88 6.04 11.90 3.85
CA LEU A 88 4.77 11.22 4.01
C LEU A 88 5.02 9.71 4.07
N VAL A 89 4.52 9.07 5.11
CA VAL A 89 4.58 7.61 5.32
C VAL A 89 3.20 7.06 5.66
N SER A 90 2.95 5.81 5.29
CA SER A 90 1.86 4.99 5.85
C SER A 90 2.39 4.09 6.97
N ASP A 91 1.50 3.41 7.67
CA ASP A 91 1.89 2.47 8.73
C ASP A 91 2.65 1.27 8.16
N ALA A 92 2.37 0.89 6.89
CA ALA A 92 3.05 -0.19 6.18
C ALA A 92 3.01 0.02 4.66
N GLY A 93 4.13 -0.15 3.98
CA GLY A 93 4.21 -0.09 2.52
C GLY A 93 4.33 1.32 1.94
N PHE A 94 3.76 1.53 0.75
CA PHE A 94 3.89 2.77 0.00
C PHE A 94 2.69 3.70 0.27
N PRO A 95 2.91 4.92 0.80
CA PRO A 95 1.84 5.85 1.13
C PRO A 95 1.02 6.23 -0.11
N ALA A 96 -0.23 6.63 0.09
CA ALA A 96 -1.22 6.99 -0.93
C ALA A 96 -1.75 5.82 -1.79
N ILE A 97 -1.34 4.57 -1.53
CA ILE A 97 -1.87 3.37 -2.19
C ILE A 97 -2.67 2.57 -1.17
N SER A 98 -3.98 2.67 -1.19
CA SER A 98 -4.94 2.21 -0.16
C SER A 98 -4.75 2.84 1.22
N ASP A 99 -3.94 3.88 1.29
CA ASP A 99 -3.60 4.65 2.49
C ASP A 99 -3.82 6.15 2.25
N PRO A 100 -3.89 6.99 3.29
CA PRO A 100 -3.93 8.43 3.15
C PRO A 100 -2.70 8.98 2.41
N GLY A 101 -2.88 10.05 1.60
CA GLY A 101 -1.76 10.68 0.90
C GLY A 101 -2.11 11.30 -0.43
N PHE A 102 -3.08 10.73 -1.15
CA PHE A 102 -3.47 11.21 -2.47
C PHE A 102 -3.76 12.73 -2.48
N ARG A 103 -4.46 13.25 -1.46
CA ARG A 103 -4.81 14.68 -1.40
C ARG A 103 -3.59 15.57 -1.25
N LEU A 104 -2.61 15.18 -0.44
CA LEU A 104 -1.38 15.95 -0.27
C LEU A 104 -0.55 15.95 -1.55
N VAL A 105 -0.39 14.80 -2.18
CA VAL A 105 0.30 14.70 -3.48
C VAL A 105 -0.38 15.58 -4.53
N ARG A 106 -1.71 15.49 -4.63
CA ARG A 106 -2.50 16.31 -5.57
C ARG A 106 -2.34 17.80 -5.28
N GLU A 107 -2.34 18.20 -4.02
CA GLU A 107 -2.17 19.61 -3.62
C GLU A 107 -0.77 20.13 -3.98
N CYS A 108 0.28 19.33 -3.70
CA CYS A 108 1.65 19.65 -4.09
C CYS A 108 1.77 19.79 -5.62
N ARG A 109 1.19 18.86 -6.40
CA ARG A 109 1.20 18.94 -7.86
C ARG A 109 0.48 20.18 -8.39
N ARG A 110 -0.68 20.52 -7.81
CA ARG A 110 -1.45 21.72 -8.16
C ARG A 110 -0.64 23.00 -7.94
N ARG A 111 0.15 23.05 -6.87
CA ARG A 111 1.04 24.18 -6.52
C ARG A 111 2.42 24.11 -7.17
N LYS A 112 2.68 23.11 -8.02
CA LYS A 112 3.98 22.86 -8.66
C LYS A 112 5.13 22.61 -7.65
N LEU A 113 4.81 22.13 -6.45
CA LEU A 113 5.79 21.75 -5.45
C LEU A 113 6.45 20.43 -5.81
N PRO A 114 7.74 20.25 -5.55
CA PRO A 114 8.44 19.00 -5.82
C PRO A 114 7.87 17.84 -4.98
N VAL A 115 7.64 16.70 -5.63
CA VAL A 115 7.23 15.43 -4.99
C VAL A 115 8.20 14.36 -5.43
N VAL A 116 8.90 13.77 -4.47
CA VAL A 116 9.99 12.81 -4.69
C VAL A 116 9.61 11.45 -4.10
N PRO A 117 9.52 10.37 -4.90
CA PRO A 117 9.28 9.04 -4.37
C PRO A 117 10.56 8.43 -3.82
N VAL A 118 10.45 7.73 -2.70
CA VAL A 118 11.46 6.84 -2.13
C VAL A 118 10.91 5.42 -2.17
N PRO A 119 11.25 4.62 -3.19
CA PRO A 119 10.75 3.26 -3.37
C PRO A 119 11.14 2.34 -2.21
N GLY A 120 10.33 1.33 -2.00
CA GLY A 120 10.55 0.32 -0.97
C GLY A 120 9.45 -0.75 -0.98
N PRO A 121 9.20 -1.41 0.15
CA PRO A 121 8.27 -2.52 0.25
C PRO A 121 6.86 -2.17 -0.26
N ASN A 122 6.26 -3.15 -0.97
CA ASN A 122 4.90 -3.07 -1.47
C ASN A 122 4.28 -4.47 -1.51
N ALA A 123 3.28 -4.73 -0.69
CA ALA A 123 2.69 -6.05 -0.54
C ALA A 123 2.02 -6.57 -1.83
N ALA A 124 1.36 -5.69 -2.60
CA ALA A 124 0.66 -6.05 -3.83
C ALA A 124 1.63 -6.59 -4.90
N ILE A 125 2.70 -5.84 -5.15
CA ILE A 125 3.71 -6.21 -6.16
C ILE A 125 4.52 -7.41 -5.70
N THR A 126 4.85 -7.49 -4.40
CA THR A 126 5.56 -8.65 -3.83
C THR A 126 4.73 -9.93 -3.99
N ALA A 127 3.44 -9.89 -3.63
CA ALA A 127 2.54 -11.02 -3.81
C ALA A 127 2.42 -11.45 -5.27
N LEU A 128 2.24 -10.50 -6.19
CA LEU A 128 2.17 -10.77 -7.62
C LEU A 128 3.44 -11.46 -8.13
N ALA A 129 4.62 -10.94 -7.77
CA ALA A 129 5.90 -11.45 -8.25
C ALA A 129 6.17 -12.92 -7.87
N VAL A 130 5.63 -13.38 -6.73
CA VAL A 130 5.84 -14.76 -6.23
C VAL A 130 4.64 -15.67 -6.46
N SER A 131 3.54 -15.15 -7.03
CA SER A 131 2.28 -15.89 -7.19
C SER A 131 2.32 -17.00 -8.26
N GLY A 132 3.28 -16.94 -9.19
CA GLY A 132 3.27 -17.81 -10.37
C GLY A 132 2.18 -17.46 -11.39
N LEU A 133 1.40 -16.41 -11.16
CA LEU A 133 0.37 -15.92 -12.08
C LEU A 133 0.95 -14.86 -13.05
N PRO A 134 0.29 -14.57 -14.19
CA PRO A 134 0.78 -13.58 -15.14
C PRO A 134 1.08 -12.22 -14.52
N THR A 135 2.26 -11.67 -14.82
CA THR A 135 2.75 -10.42 -14.25
C THR A 135 2.86 -9.28 -15.27
N ASP A 136 2.70 -9.58 -16.55
CA ASP A 136 2.80 -8.61 -17.65
C ASP A 136 1.64 -7.60 -17.65
N LYS A 137 0.46 -8.03 -17.20
CA LYS A 137 -0.72 -7.18 -17.02
C LYS A 137 -1.36 -7.49 -15.68
N PHE A 138 -1.62 -6.48 -14.89
CA PHE A 138 -2.34 -6.63 -13.64
C PHE A 138 -3.19 -5.41 -13.31
N LEU A 139 -4.24 -5.63 -12.55
CA LEU A 139 -5.12 -4.59 -12.04
C LEU A 139 -5.15 -4.66 -10.51
N TYR A 140 -4.77 -3.58 -9.87
CA TYR A 140 -4.87 -3.43 -8.42
C TYR A 140 -6.25 -2.87 -8.05
N LEU A 141 -7.03 -3.65 -7.32
CA LEU A 141 -8.39 -3.31 -6.89
C LEU A 141 -8.45 -2.75 -5.45
N GLY A 142 -7.35 -2.86 -4.69
CA GLY A 142 -7.34 -2.49 -3.27
C GLY A 142 -8.27 -3.39 -2.44
N PHE A 143 -8.92 -2.82 -1.42
CA PHE A 143 -9.91 -3.53 -0.62
C PHE A 143 -11.26 -3.57 -1.33
N LEU A 144 -11.85 -4.76 -1.44
CA LEU A 144 -13.18 -4.91 -1.98
C LEU A 144 -14.26 -4.31 -1.03
N PRO A 145 -15.44 -3.94 -1.54
CA PRO A 145 -16.55 -3.44 -0.72
C PRO A 145 -16.92 -4.37 0.43
N ASN A 146 -17.42 -3.81 1.55
CA ASN A 146 -17.76 -4.58 2.75
C ASN A 146 -18.93 -5.56 2.54
N LYS A 147 -19.92 -5.18 1.70
CA LYS A 147 -21.11 -5.99 1.42
C LYS A 147 -20.85 -6.94 0.26
N SER A 148 -21.31 -8.20 0.35
CA SER A 148 -21.16 -9.23 -0.68
C SER A 148 -21.63 -8.76 -2.07
N ALA A 149 -22.82 -8.16 -2.16
CA ALA A 149 -23.33 -7.62 -3.43
C ALA A 149 -22.39 -6.59 -4.07
N GLY A 150 -21.73 -5.76 -3.26
CA GLY A 150 -20.72 -4.81 -3.76
C GLY A 150 -19.45 -5.51 -4.24
N ARG A 151 -18.99 -6.54 -3.51
CA ARG A 151 -17.82 -7.36 -3.92
C ARG A 151 -18.09 -8.07 -5.23
N CYS A 152 -19.25 -8.76 -5.31
CA CYS A 152 -19.64 -9.47 -6.54
C CYS A 152 -19.71 -8.51 -7.73
N LYS A 153 -20.27 -7.30 -7.56
CA LYS A 153 -20.33 -6.30 -8.62
C LYS A 153 -18.93 -5.89 -9.13
N VAL A 154 -17.97 -5.68 -8.23
CA VAL A 154 -16.59 -5.34 -8.62
C VAL A 154 -15.93 -6.52 -9.31
N LEU A 155 -16.08 -7.74 -8.78
CA LEU A 155 -15.54 -8.95 -9.38
C LEU A 155 -16.12 -9.19 -10.77
N GLU A 156 -17.44 -9.05 -10.95
CA GLU A 156 -18.12 -9.18 -12.23
C GLU A 156 -17.62 -8.16 -13.26
N GLN A 157 -17.38 -6.92 -12.84
CA GLN A 157 -16.84 -5.85 -13.70
C GLN A 157 -15.48 -6.23 -14.31
N TRP A 158 -14.66 -6.98 -13.58
CA TRP A 158 -13.27 -7.26 -13.94
C TRP A 158 -12.99 -8.75 -14.19
N LYS A 159 -13.99 -9.61 -14.23
CA LYS A 159 -13.81 -11.06 -14.40
C LYS A 159 -13.08 -11.43 -15.70
N ASP A 160 -13.31 -10.66 -16.75
CA ASP A 160 -12.73 -10.90 -18.09
C ASP A 160 -11.42 -10.11 -18.33
N PHE A 161 -10.87 -9.49 -17.27
CA PHE A 161 -9.60 -8.77 -17.40
C PHE A 161 -8.47 -9.73 -17.80
N PRO A 162 -7.71 -9.44 -18.90
CA PRO A 162 -6.73 -10.36 -19.47
C PRO A 162 -5.39 -10.36 -18.73
N GLY A 163 -5.40 -10.30 -17.42
CA GLY A 163 -4.24 -10.26 -16.54
C GLY A 163 -4.61 -10.60 -15.12
N SER A 164 -3.71 -10.41 -14.18
CA SER A 164 -3.92 -10.73 -12.77
C SER A 164 -4.66 -9.62 -12.04
N LEU A 165 -5.61 -9.97 -11.17
CA LEU A 165 -6.27 -9.04 -10.25
C LEU A 165 -5.58 -9.12 -8.89
N ILE A 166 -5.26 -7.97 -8.29
CA ILE A 166 -4.63 -7.90 -6.98
C ILE A 166 -5.59 -7.23 -6.00
N ILE A 167 -5.86 -7.90 -4.89
CA ILE A 167 -6.86 -7.50 -3.90
C ILE A 167 -6.25 -7.59 -2.51
N TYR A 168 -6.40 -6.52 -1.71
CA TYR A 168 -6.12 -6.56 -0.28
C TYR A 168 -7.32 -7.05 0.49
N GLU A 169 -7.08 -7.88 1.51
CA GLU A 169 -8.16 -8.35 2.34
C GLU A 169 -7.74 -8.55 3.81
N SER A 170 -8.68 -8.33 4.70
CA SER A 170 -8.48 -8.51 6.13
C SER A 170 -8.88 -9.92 6.57
N LYS A 171 -8.31 -10.35 7.71
CA LYS A 171 -8.63 -11.64 8.33
C LYS A 171 -10.11 -11.89 8.59
N TYR A 172 -10.89 -10.82 8.78
CA TYR A 172 -12.32 -10.94 9.10
C TYR A 172 -13.20 -11.13 7.86
N ARG A 173 -12.62 -10.93 6.68
CA ARG A 173 -13.37 -10.84 5.43
C ARG A 173 -12.91 -11.81 4.35
N VAL A 174 -11.66 -12.32 4.45
CA VAL A 174 -11.05 -13.18 3.43
C VAL A 174 -11.90 -14.40 3.09
N GLU A 175 -12.47 -15.08 4.08
CA GLU A 175 -13.34 -16.26 3.86
C GLU A 175 -14.58 -15.91 3.04
N LYS A 176 -15.24 -14.79 3.37
CA LYS A 176 -16.40 -14.29 2.61
C LYS A 176 -16.01 -13.82 1.22
N ALA A 177 -14.82 -13.21 1.08
CA ALA A 177 -14.29 -12.80 -0.22
C ALA A 177 -14.00 -14.01 -1.12
N LEU A 178 -13.44 -15.09 -0.59
CA LEU A 178 -13.22 -16.35 -1.33
C LEU A 178 -14.54 -16.97 -1.80
N ALA A 179 -15.58 -16.94 -0.97
CA ALA A 179 -16.89 -17.45 -1.38
C ALA A 179 -17.50 -16.62 -2.52
N ASP A 180 -17.39 -15.28 -2.46
CA ASP A 180 -17.87 -14.41 -3.54
C ASP A 180 -17.02 -14.54 -4.81
N MET A 181 -15.69 -14.75 -4.68
CA MET A 181 -14.80 -15.02 -5.82
C MET A 181 -15.17 -16.32 -6.51
N GLU A 182 -15.39 -17.41 -5.77
CA GLU A 182 -15.80 -18.69 -6.33
C GLU A 182 -17.12 -18.56 -7.10
N ASN A 183 -18.09 -17.83 -6.51
CA ASN A 183 -19.40 -17.62 -7.14
C ASN A 183 -19.33 -16.80 -8.45
N VAL A 184 -18.45 -15.80 -8.53
CA VAL A 184 -18.40 -14.88 -9.69
C VAL A 184 -17.36 -15.28 -10.71
N LEU A 185 -16.18 -15.71 -10.26
CA LEU A 185 -15.03 -16.02 -11.12
C LEU A 185 -14.93 -17.52 -11.48
N GLY A 186 -15.72 -18.35 -10.79
CA GLY A 186 -15.72 -19.79 -10.96
C GLY A 186 -14.75 -20.54 -10.04
N PRO A 187 -15.06 -21.82 -9.73
CA PRO A 187 -14.28 -22.64 -8.79
C PRO A 187 -12.87 -22.96 -9.28
N ASP A 188 -12.68 -23.06 -10.60
CA ASP A 188 -11.42 -23.49 -11.24
C ASP A 188 -10.43 -22.35 -11.49
N ARG A 189 -10.82 -21.08 -11.19
CA ARG A 189 -9.94 -19.91 -11.36
C ARG A 189 -8.73 -20.02 -10.46
N ASN A 190 -7.53 -19.80 -10.98
CA ASN A 190 -6.31 -19.84 -10.20
C ASN A 190 -6.17 -18.58 -9.30
N LEU A 191 -5.76 -18.82 -8.07
CA LEU A 191 -5.61 -17.82 -7.00
C LEU A 191 -4.32 -18.09 -6.24
N CYS A 192 -3.62 -17.03 -5.86
CA CYS A 192 -2.60 -17.04 -4.82
C CYS A 192 -3.13 -16.28 -3.60
N ILE A 193 -3.12 -16.93 -2.44
CA ILE A 193 -3.36 -16.32 -1.12
C ILE A 193 -2.01 -16.08 -0.47
N ALA A 194 -1.52 -14.84 -0.55
CA ALA A 194 -0.34 -14.41 0.18
C ALA A 194 -0.77 -13.87 1.55
N ARG A 195 -0.22 -14.43 2.62
CA ARG A 195 -0.55 -14.10 4.00
C ARG A 195 0.68 -13.66 4.76
N GLU A 196 0.56 -12.57 5.54
CA GLU A 196 1.61 -12.11 6.48
C GLU A 196 2.98 -11.94 5.80
N ILE A 197 3.00 -11.36 4.59
CA ILE A 197 4.22 -11.17 3.78
C ILE A 197 5.30 -10.49 4.62
N THR A 198 6.52 -10.99 4.59
CA THR A 198 7.72 -10.59 5.35
C THR A 198 7.67 -10.88 6.85
N LYS A 199 6.56 -11.38 7.40
CA LYS A 199 6.41 -11.68 8.83
C LYS A 199 6.74 -13.15 9.14
N ILE A 200 6.81 -13.51 10.43
CA ILE A 200 7.17 -14.87 10.90
C ILE A 200 6.23 -15.95 10.36
N HIS A 201 4.97 -15.59 10.11
CA HIS A 201 3.95 -16.53 9.63
C HIS A 201 3.61 -16.33 8.15
N GLU A 202 4.59 -15.87 7.36
CA GLU A 202 4.44 -15.71 5.91
C GLU A 202 4.07 -17.04 5.25
N THR A 203 3.05 -17.02 4.42
CA THR A 203 2.67 -18.17 3.58
C THR A 203 2.12 -17.72 2.24
N PHE A 204 2.39 -18.53 1.21
CA PHE A 204 1.82 -18.39 -0.13
C PHE A 204 1.12 -19.71 -0.47
N ASN A 205 -0.20 -19.68 -0.58
CA ASN A 205 -0.99 -20.82 -1.00
C ASN A 205 -1.53 -20.55 -2.41
N ILE A 206 -1.22 -21.43 -3.35
CA ILE A 206 -1.51 -21.24 -4.77
C ILE A 206 -2.31 -22.44 -5.25
N GLY A 207 -3.38 -22.21 -6.02
CA GLY A 207 -4.24 -23.26 -6.56
C GLY A 207 -5.58 -22.73 -7.02
N LYS A 208 -6.54 -23.63 -7.23
CA LYS A 208 -7.91 -23.27 -7.59
C LYS A 208 -8.63 -22.60 -6.42
N ILE A 209 -9.55 -21.68 -6.71
CA ILE A 209 -10.34 -21.00 -5.69
C ILE A 209 -11.08 -22.01 -4.80
N SER A 210 -11.70 -23.05 -5.37
CA SER A 210 -12.42 -24.08 -4.63
C SER A 210 -11.57 -24.79 -3.60
N ASP A 211 -10.35 -25.19 -3.97
CA ASP A 211 -9.43 -25.93 -3.11
C ASP A 211 -8.89 -25.05 -2.00
N LEU A 212 -8.49 -23.82 -2.34
CA LEU A 212 -7.98 -22.84 -1.40
C LEU A 212 -9.05 -22.38 -0.40
N LYS A 213 -10.30 -22.20 -0.84
CA LYS A 213 -11.42 -21.88 0.05
C LYS A 213 -11.66 -22.99 1.06
N THR A 214 -11.65 -24.26 0.62
CA THR A 214 -11.83 -25.43 1.52
C THR A 214 -10.70 -25.51 2.54
N SER A 215 -9.44 -25.45 2.10
CA SER A 215 -8.28 -25.50 2.97
C SER A 215 -8.15 -24.30 3.90
N PHE A 216 -8.69 -23.14 3.53
CA PHE A 216 -8.69 -21.93 4.35
C PHE A 216 -9.66 -22.04 5.53
N ALA A 217 -10.84 -22.65 5.35
CA ALA A 217 -11.84 -22.84 6.39
C ALA A 217 -11.31 -23.73 7.55
N GLU A 218 -10.33 -24.59 7.28
CA GLU A 218 -9.72 -25.50 8.28
C GLU A 218 -8.61 -24.82 9.12
N LYS A 219 -8.16 -23.61 8.73
CA LYS A 219 -7.01 -22.92 9.36
C LYS A 219 -7.43 -21.64 10.04
N SER A 220 -6.70 -21.25 11.09
CA SER A 220 -6.89 -19.94 11.74
C SER A 220 -6.64 -18.79 10.76
N GLY A 221 -7.68 -18.05 10.44
CA GLY A 221 -7.66 -16.91 9.49
C GLY A 221 -7.04 -15.62 10.02
N LYS A 222 -6.06 -15.67 10.94
CA LYS A 222 -5.39 -14.46 11.47
C LYS A 222 -4.36 -13.92 10.47
N GLY A 223 -4.28 -12.60 10.32
CA GLY A 223 -3.26 -11.92 9.53
C GLY A 223 -3.81 -10.95 8.49
N GLU A 224 -2.91 -10.42 7.69
CA GLU A 224 -3.16 -9.56 6.52
C GLU A 224 -2.95 -10.38 5.25
N PHE A 225 -3.79 -10.14 4.25
CA PHE A 225 -3.84 -10.97 3.05
C PHE A 225 -3.75 -10.12 1.79
N VAL A 226 -2.99 -10.64 0.83
CA VAL A 226 -3.05 -10.21 -0.57
C VAL A 226 -3.54 -11.39 -1.39
N LEU A 227 -4.62 -11.18 -2.12
CA LEU A 227 -5.20 -12.17 -3.03
C LEU A 227 -4.80 -11.78 -4.46
N VAL A 228 -4.14 -12.67 -5.16
CA VAL A 228 -3.79 -12.48 -6.58
C VAL A 228 -4.58 -13.52 -7.38
N VAL A 229 -5.49 -13.05 -8.23
CA VAL A 229 -6.34 -13.91 -9.07
C VAL A 229 -5.84 -13.89 -10.49
N GLY A 230 -5.58 -15.05 -11.07
CA GLY A 230 -5.16 -15.18 -12.46
C GLY A 230 -6.27 -14.84 -13.46
N PRO A 231 -5.96 -14.63 -14.74
CA PRO A 231 -6.96 -14.47 -15.80
C PRO A 231 -7.74 -15.77 -16.03
N GLU A 232 -8.89 -15.67 -16.69
CA GLU A 232 -9.68 -16.83 -17.07
C GLU A 232 -8.89 -17.77 -17.99
N GLY A 233 -9.04 -19.09 -17.79
CA GLY A 233 -8.38 -20.12 -18.59
C GLY A 233 -6.86 -20.25 -18.37
N TYR A 234 -6.26 -19.47 -17.47
CA TYR A 234 -4.85 -19.65 -17.14
C TYR A 234 -4.63 -20.94 -16.35
N VAL A 235 -3.68 -21.73 -16.78
CA VAL A 235 -3.26 -22.99 -16.12
C VAL A 235 -1.88 -22.78 -15.51
N LEU A 236 -1.78 -23.09 -14.23
CA LEU A 236 -0.52 -23.01 -13.46
C LEU A 236 0.28 -24.29 -13.65
#